data_2850b713ddfb9bb06270fd7d82793db1
#
_entry.id   2850b713ddfb9bb06270fd7d82793db1
#
_cell.length_a   1.000
_cell.length_b   1.000
_cell.length_c   1.000
_cell.angle_alpha   90.00
_cell.angle_beta   90.00
_cell.angle_gamma   90.00
#
_symmetry.space_group_name_H-M   'P 1'
#
loop_
_entity.id
_entity.type
_entity.pdbx_description
1 polymer ?
#
loop_
_entity_poly.entity_id
_entity_poly.type
_entity_poly.pdbx_seq_one_letter_code
_entity_poly.pdbx_strand_id
1 'polypeptide(L)'
;MRETNKQRKRETTEMKNLSKIAGMLLLILTINSSHSALTITGASANSYNFALSSGTVLTDGGVFQIGYYRSPLTASYFSGLTTSSAFETGWTSLASSTENYFGLSGIRSASVSLETGVNTHEGKILTMLVGNAGTIAGSSQVGVFSNSDWIIPANPTGITPGVFGADIFDSGTVAYFGSLSLGTGAYPSEGVENSARLANVIPEPSSASLLALGVAGLVALRARRKS
;
A
#
# COMPACT_ATOMS: atom_id res chain seq x y z
N MET A 1 -75.17 -26.56 -9.02
CA MET A 1 -74.08 -26.23 -10.00
C MET A 1 -73.52 -24.81 -9.93
N ARG A 2 -74.22 -23.83 -9.41
CA ARG A 2 -73.69 -22.43 -9.28
C ARG A 2 -72.77 -22.18 -8.12
N GLU A 3 -72.83 -22.92 -7.01
CA GLU A 3 -71.97 -22.71 -5.82
C GLU A 3 -70.54 -23.22 -6.02
N THR A 4 -70.37 -24.35 -6.68
CA THR A 4 -69.04 -24.91 -6.95
C THR A 4 -68.17 -24.01 -7.80
N ASN A 5 -68.71 -23.21 -8.70
CA ASN A 5 -67.97 -22.29 -9.54
C ASN A 5 -67.51 -21.04 -8.77
N LYS A 6 -68.27 -20.61 -7.76
CA LYS A 6 -67.93 -19.46 -6.92
C LYS A 6 -66.81 -19.77 -5.95
N GLN A 7 -66.81 -21.00 -5.44
CA GLN A 7 -65.73 -21.49 -4.54
C GLN A 7 -64.41 -21.67 -5.28
N ARG A 8 -64.43 -22.29 -6.45
CA ARG A 8 -63.25 -22.46 -7.34
C ARG A 8 -62.63 -21.11 -7.76
N LYS A 9 -63.43 -20.08 -7.97
CA LYS A 9 -62.98 -18.74 -8.34
C LYS A 9 -62.34 -18.02 -7.16
N ARG A 10 -62.80 -18.25 -5.92
CA ARG A 10 -62.15 -17.73 -4.69
C ARG A 10 -60.80 -18.36 -4.45
N GLU A 11 -60.71 -19.70 -4.51
CA GLU A 11 -59.44 -20.42 -4.31
C GLU A 11 -58.38 -20.01 -5.35
N THR A 12 -58.75 -19.78 -6.60
CA THR A 12 -57.79 -19.33 -7.64
C THR A 12 -57.33 -17.91 -7.43
N THR A 13 -58.18 -17.05 -6.83
CA THR A 13 -57.77 -15.66 -6.50
C THR A 13 -56.87 -15.60 -5.28
N GLU A 14 -57.13 -16.43 -4.28
CA GLU A 14 -56.30 -16.54 -3.10
C GLU A 14 -54.91 -17.11 -3.43
N MET A 15 -54.83 -18.16 -4.25
CA MET A 15 -53.54 -18.69 -4.73
C MET A 15 -52.72 -17.67 -5.54
N LYS A 16 -53.37 -16.85 -6.39
CA LYS A 16 -52.71 -15.77 -7.12
C LYS A 16 -52.17 -14.68 -6.21
N ASN A 17 -52.88 -14.38 -5.14
CA ASN A 17 -52.42 -13.39 -4.16
C ASN A 17 -51.29 -13.95 -3.28
N LEU A 18 -51.33 -15.22 -2.84
CA LEU A 18 -50.25 -15.88 -2.16
C LEU A 18 -48.98 -15.93 -3.02
N SER A 19 -49.07 -16.23 -4.31
CA SER A 19 -47.91 -16.26 -5.22
C SER A 19 -47.27 -14.89 -5.40
N LYS A 20 -48.09 -13.81 -5.41
CA LYS A 20 -47.56 -12.42 -5.45
C LYS A 20 -46.88 -12.02 -4.15
N ILE A 21 -47.43 -12.42 -3.01
CA ILE A 21 -46.84 -12.15 -1.69
C ILE A 21 -45.52 -12.95 -1.53
N ALA A 22 -45.49 -14.22 -1.96
CA ALA A 22 -44.31 -15.04 -1.95
C ALA A 22 -43.19 -14.48 -2.87
N GLY A 23 -43.58 -13.99 -4.07
CA GLY A 23 -42.67 -13.33 -5.00
C GLY A 23 -42.10 -12.02 -4.45
N MET A 24 -42.93 -11.24 -3.74
CA MET A 24 -42.51 -10.00 -3.11
C MET A 24 -41.64 -10.24 -1.87
N LEU A 25 -41.90 -11.31 -1.12
CA LEU A 25 -41.07 -11.74 0.02
C LEU A 25 -39.71 -12.28 -0.47
N LEU A 26 -39.65 -12.99 -1.56
CA LEU A 26 -38.44 -13.47 -2.18
C LEU A 26 -37.55 -12.31 -2.70
N LEU A 27 -38.19 -11.26 -3.23
CA LEU A 27 -37.48 -10.05 -3.68
C LEU A 27 -36.88 -9.25 -2.51
N ILE A 28 -37.50 -9.29 -1.33
CA ILE A 28 -36.97 -8.63 -0.13
C ILE A 28 -35.83 -9.42 0.51
N LEU A 29 -35.78 -10.74 0.33
CA LEU A 29 -34.69 -11.60 0.83
C LEU A 29 -33.41 -11.53 -0.01
N THR A 30 -33.44 -10.92 -1.19
CA THR A 30 -32.26 -10.59 -1.98
C THR A 30 -31.73 -9.17 -1.68
N ILE A 31 -31.89 -8.68 -0.45
CA ILE A 31 -31.10 -7.54 0.00
C ILE A 31 -29.69 -8.09 0.12
N ASN A 32 -28.97 -8.05 -0.98
CA ASN A 32 -27.51 -8.16 -0.96
C ASN A 32 -27.07 -7.18 0.12
N SER A 33 -26.37 -7.68 1.12
CA SER A 33 -25.69 -6.84 2.10
C SER A 33 -24.81 -5.91 1.26
N SER A 34 -25.28 -4.69 1.01
CA SER A 34 -24.49 -3.68 0.34
C SER A 34 -23.35 -3.35 1.27
N HIS A 35 -22.16 -3.79 0.94
CA HIS A 35 -20.96 -3.34 1.63
C HIS A 35 -20.69 -1.91 1.17
N SER A 36 -20.44 -1.03 2.11
CA SER A 36 -19.99 0.33 1.80
C SER A 36 -18.55 0.32 1.32
N ALA A 37 -18.15 1.36 0.63
CA ALA A 37 -16.76 1.58 0.27
C ALA A 37 -15.89 1.69 1.52
N LEU A 38 -14.66 1.15 1.46
CA LEU A 38 -13.62 1.34 2.45
C LEU A 38 -12.56 2.27 1.87
N THR A 39 -12.31 3.40 2.51
CA THR A 39 -11.20 4.27 2.15
C THR A 39 -9.97 3.89 2.98
N ILE A 40 -8.89 3.55 2.28
CA ILE A 40 -7.58 3.26 2.88
C ILE A 40 -6.70 4.48 2.65
N THR A 41 -6.10 5.00 3.70
CA THR A 41 -5.15 6.12 3.64
C THR A 41 -3.86 5.74 4.34
N GLY A 42 -2.74 5.99 3.69
CA GLY A 42 -1.42 5.96 4.32
C GLY A 42 -0.84 7.36 4.30
N ALA A 43 -0.25 7.79 5.38
CA ALA A 43 0.30 9.13 5.50
C ALA A 43 1.55 9.18 6.40
N SER A 44 2.33 10.24 6.24
CA SER A 44 3.18 10.78 7.28
C SER A 44 2.49 12.03 7.81
N ALA A 45 1.69 11.89 8.88
CA ALA A 45 0.94 13.01 9.42
C ALA A 45 1.76 13.81 10.45
N ASN A 46 1.44 15.10 10.54
CA ASN A 46 1.76 15.99 11.66
C ASN A 46 3.23 16.05 12.12
N SER A 47 4.06 16.72 11.32
CA SER A 47 5.45 17.08 11.69
C SER A 47 6.51 16.00 11.46
N TYR A 48 6.20 14.95 10.75
CA TYR A 48 7.11 13.87 10.43
C TYR A 48 7.37 13.79 8.93
N ASN A 49 8.62 13.79 8.54
CA ASN A 49 9.00 13.89 7.15
C ASN A 49 9.61 12.58 6.64
N PHE A 50 9.32 12.25 5.40
CA PHE A 50 10.23 11.36 4.68
C PHE A 50 11.50 12.13 4.32
N ALA A 51 12.62 11.52 4.55
CA ALA A 51 13.92 12.11 4.27
C ALA A 51 14.84 11.14 3.53
N LEU A 52 15.79 11.68 2.80
CA LEU A 52 16.89 10.95 2.21
C LEU A 52 17.80 10.35 3.29
N SER A 53 18.68 9.44 2.93
CA SER A 53 19.68 8.85 3.85
C SER A 53 20.58 9.91 4.49
N SER A 54 20.81 11.04 3.79
CA SER A 54 21.55 12.20 4.30
C SER A 54 20.82 12.99 5.39
N GLY A 55 19.50 12.75 5.58
CA GLY A 55 18.64 13.55 6.43
C GLY A 55 17.96 14.74 5.70
N THR A 56 18.26 14.96 4.43
CA THR A 56 17.58 15.98 3.64
C THR A 56 16.13 15.55 3.42
N VAL A 57 15.19 16.46 3.67
CA VAL A 57 13.74 16.20 3.50
C VAL A 57 13.44 15.84 2.05
N LEU A 58 12.57 14.83 1.84
CA LEU A 58 12.14 14.43 0.52
C LEU A 58 11.31 15.54 -0.12
N THR A 59 11.77 16.02 -1.27
CA THR A 59 11.10 17.08 -2.04
C THR A 59 10.03 16.49 -2.97
N ASP A 60 9.26 17.38 -3.65
CA ASP A 60 8.33 16.96 -4.70
C ASP A 60 9.03 16.12 -5.77
N GLY A 61 8.26 15.21 -6.38
CA GLY A 61 8.77 14.27 -7.37
C GLY A 61 9.25 12.95 -6.79
N GLY A 62 9.45 12.81 -5.48
CA GLY A 62 9.64 11.50 -4.87
C GLY A 62 8.33 10.72 -4.79
N VAL A 63 8.33 9.44 -5.15
CA VAL A 63 7.14 8.60 -5.12
C VAL A 63 6.85 8.07 -3.70
N PHE A 64 5.59 8.12 -3.32
CA PHE A 64 5.04 7.48 -2.13
C PHE A 64 3.91 6.54 -2.55
N GLN A 65 3.99 5.29 -2.16
CA GLN A 65 2.98 4.28 -2.47
C GLN A 65 2.51 3.61 -1.18
N ILE A 66 1.22 3.30 -1.14
CA ILE A 66 0.63 2.38 -0.16
C ILE A 66 0.18 1.11 -0.86
N GLY A 67 0.34 -0.02 -0.18
CA GLY A 67 0.01 -1.32 -0.74
C GLY A 67 0.42 -2.43 0.20
N TYR A 68 0.71 -3.61 -0.33
CA TYR A 68 1.18 -4.74 0.46
C TYR A 68 2.05 -5.68 -0.37
N TYR A 69 2.88 -6.46 0.31
CA TYR A 69 3.63 -7.55 -0.31
C TYR A 69 2.88 -8.88 -0.18
N ARG A 70 3.02 -9.74 -1.18
CA ARG A 70 2.41 -11.09 -1.16
C ARG A 70 3.08 -12.03 -0.17
N SER A 71 4.35 -11.81 0.11
CA SER A 71 5.15 -12.58 1.05
C SER A 71 5.36 -11.82 2.35
N PRO A 72 5.61 -12.51 3.49
CA PRO A 72 5.94 -11.85 4.74
C PRO A 72 7.14 -10.92 4.60
N LEU A 73 7.05 -9.76 5.24
CA LEU A 73 8.12 -8.77 5.26
C LEU A 73 9.24 -9.24 6.19
N THR A 74 10.48 -9.20 5.70
CA THR A 74 11.67 -9.40 6.52
C THR A 74 12.75 -8.40 6.11
N ALA A 75 13.48 -7.85 7.07
CA ALA A 75 14.57 -6.93 6.77
C ALA A 75 15.67 -7.60 5.92
N SER A 76 15.92 -8.90 6.11
CA SER A 76 16.89 -9.67 5.33
C SER A 76 16.50 -9.77 3.84
N TYR A 77 15.23 -9.88 3.53
CA TYR A 77 14.77 -9.86 2.14
C TYR A 77 15.13 -8.53 1.47
N PHE A 78 14.77 -7.42 2.09
CA PHE A 78 15.00 -6.10 1.51
C PHE A 78 16.48 -5.70 1.47
N SER A 79 17.28 -6.09 2.46
CA SER A 79 18.73 -5.81 2.47
C SER A 79 19.49 -6.55 1.37
N GLY A 80 18.92 -7.62 0.82
CA GLY A 80 19.48 -8.35 -0.33
C GLY A 80 19.12 -7.76 -1.69
N LEU A 81 18.25 -6.74 -1.75
CA LEU A 81 17.85 -6.14 -3.01
C LEU A 81 18.88 -5.11 -3.48
N THR A 82 19.34 -5.27 -4.69
CA THR A 82 20.43 -4.47 -5.27
C THR A 82 19.96 -3.52 -6.37
N THR A 83 18.69 -3.61 -6.75
CA THR A 83 18.07 -2.71 -7.71
C THR A 83 16.74 -2.18 -7.16
N SER A 84 16.43 -0.93 -7.48
CA SER A 84 15.19 -0.30 -7.01
C SER A 84 13.95 -0.99 -7.56
N SER A 85 14.00 -1.50 -8.80
CA SER A 85 12.90 -2.26 -9.40
C SER A 85 12.62 -3.58 -8.67
N ALA A 86 13.60 -4.16 -7.98
CA ALA A 86 13.40 -5.38 -7.21
C ALA A 86 12.45 -5.18 -6.01
N PHE A 87 12.33 -3.93 -5.50
CA PHE A 87 11.37 -3.61 -4.44
C PHE A 87 9.91 -3.70 -4.89
N GLU A 88 9.65 -3.66 -6.20
CA GLU A 88 8.31 -3.86 -6.76
C GLU A 88 7.97 -5.35 -6.97
N THR A 89 8.93 -6.26 -6.77
CA THR A 89 8.68 -7.70 -6.90
C THR A 89 7.76 -8.17 -5.78
N GLY A 90 6.61 -8.74 -6.16
CA GLY A 90 5.58 -9.17 -5.21
C GLY A 90 4.78 -8.04 -4.55
N TRP A 91 5.06 -6.79 -4.90
CA TRP A 91 4.31 -5.62 -4.48
C TRP A 91 2.95 -5.53 -5.16
N THR A 92 1.94 -5.13 -4.42
CA THR A 92 0.62 -4.75 -4.93
C THR A 92 0.34 -3.33 -4.45
N SER A 93 0.45 -2.37 -5.37
CA SER A 93 0.13 -0.98 -5.08
C SER A 93 -1.38 -0.79 -5.02
N LEU A 94 -1.84 -0.08 -4.00
CA LEU A 94 -3.24 0.34 -3.83
C LEU A 94 -3.42 1.81 -4.24
N ALA A 95 -2.48 2.67 -3.85
CA ALA A 95 -2.46 4.07 -4.24
C ALA A 95 -1.03 4.60 -4.28
N SER A 96 -0.82 5.70 -4.99
CA SER A 96 0.46 6.39 -5.07
C SER A 96 0.29 7.91 -5.17
N SER A 97 1.30 8.65 -4.72
CA SER A 97 1.42 10.09 -4.84
C SER A 97 2.88 10.47 -5.10
N THR A 98 3.10 11.51 -5.87
CA THR A 98 4.43 12.13 -6.07
C THR A 98 4.50 13.54 -5.52
N GLU A 99 3.38 14.03 -4.96
CA GLU A 99 3.24 15.38 -4.45
C GLU A 99 3.35 15.41 -2.92
N ASN A 100 3.83 16.53 -2.40
CA ASN A 100 3.81 16.81 -0.98
C ASN A 100 2.38 17.09 -0.51
N TYR A 101 2.01 16.50 0.62
CA TYR A 101 0.70 16.72 1.22
C TYR A 101 0.61 18.14 1.76
N PHE A 102 -0.42 18.88 1.35
CA PHE A 102 -0.60 20.32 1.65
C PHE A 102 0.61 21.22 1.28
N GLY A 103 1.45 20.80 0.33
CA GLY A 103 2.64 21.56 -0.05
C GLY A 103 3.77 21.54 0.99
N LEU A 104 3.66 20.70 2.01
CA LEU A 104 4.68 20.57 3.06
C LEU A 104 5.73 19.53 2.65
N SER A 105 6.98 19.98 2.49
CA SER A 105 8.08 19.11 2.07
C SER A 105 8.23 17.89 2.97
N GLY A 106 8.35 16.70 2.34
CA GLY A 106 8.52 15.42 3.01
C GLY A 106 7.27 14.83 3.63
N ILE A 107 6.17 15.57 3.72
CA ILE A 107 4.89 15.02 4.16
C ILE A 107 4.18 14.39 2.97
N ARG A 108 3.82 13.12 3.07
CA ARG A 108 3.20 12.35 1.99
C ARG A 108 1.89 11.74 2.45
N SER A 109 0.97 11.65 1.53
CA SER A 109 -0.28 10.92 1.73
C SER A 109 -0.72 10.30 0.42
N ALA A 110 -1.25 9.09 0.50
CA ALA A 110 -1.95 8.44 -0.60
C ALA A 110 -3.19 7.75 -0.05
N SER A 111 -4.27 7.79 -0.80
CA SER A 111 -5.52 7.14 -0.41
C SER A 111 -6.19 6.48 -1.60
N VAL A 112 -6.95 5.44 -1.32
CA VAL A 112 -7.79 4.73 -2.27
C VAL A 112 -9.13 4.41 -1.63
N SER A 113 -10.20 4.56 -2.37
CA SER A 113 -11.50 4.03 -1.99
C SER A 113 -11.72 2.70 -2.70
N LEU A 114 -11.84 1.64 -1.92
CA LEU A 114 -12.18 0.33 -2.43
C LEU A 114 -13.67 0.28 -2.77
N GLU A 115 -13.99 -0.36 -3.88
CA GLU A 115 -15.36 -0.55 -4.34
C GLU A 115 -16.21 -1.28 -3.29
N THR A 116 -17.54 -1.06 -3.38
CA THR A 116 -18.51 -1.82 -2.58
C THR A 116 -18.46 -3.30 -2.94
N GLY A 117 -18.49 -4.17 -1.94
CA GLY A 117 -18.47 -5.63 -2.15
C GLY A 117 -17.45 -6.33 -1.26
N VAL A 118 -16.96 -7.49 -1.71
CA VAL A 118 -15.94 -8.23 -0.97
C VAL A 118 -14.59 -7.56 -1.14
N ASN A 119 -13.97 -7.17 -0.02
CA ASN A 119 -12.63 -6.62 -0.03
C ASN A 119 -11.59 -7.73 -0.25
N THR A 120 -11.02 -7.81 -1.44
CA THR A 120 -9.99 -8.80 -1.80
C THR A 120 -8.64 -8.53 -1.12
N HIS A 121 -8.50 -7.39 -0.46
CA HIS A 121 -7.29 -6.97 0.25
C HIS A 121 -7.40 -7.18 1.77
N GLU A 122 -8.55 -7.66 2.27
CA GLU A 122 -8.78 -7.94 3.69
C GLU A 122 -7.70 -8.84 4.28
N GLY A 123 -7.28 -8.52 5.50
CA GLY A 123 -6.26 -9.28 6.23
C GLY A 123 -4.83 -9.09 5.73
N LYS A 124 -4.60 -8.28 4.67
CA LYS A 124 -3.24 -7.91 4.25
C LYS A 124 -2.69 -6.82 5.14
N ILE A 125 -1.39 -6.90 5.41
CA ILE A 125 -0.69 -5.87 6.18
C ILE A 125 -0.31 -4.72 5.23
N LEU A 126 -0.85 -3.53 5.49
CA LEU A 126 -0.53 -2.34 4.72
C LEU A 126 0.96 -2.00 4.91
N THR A 127 1.57 -1.58 3.84
CA THR A 127 2.99 -1.21 3.78
C THR A 127 3.11 0.10 2.99
N MET A 128 4.06 0.91 3.37
CA MET A 128 4.47 2.12 2.67
C MET A 128 5.77 1.87 1.94
N LEU A 129 5.79 2.13 0.64
CA LEU A 129 6.95 2.03 -0.23
C LEU A 129 7.25 3.42 -0.78
N VAL A 130 8.44 3.92 -0.51
CA VAL A 130 8.84 5.32 -0.78
C VAL A 130 10.12 5.34 -1.60
N GLY A 131 10.18 6.20 -2.60
CA GLY A 131 11.36 6.40 -3.42
C GLY A 131 11.67 7.88 -3.62
N ASN A 132 12.95 8.21 -3.84
CA ASN A 132 13.40 9.58 -4.06
C ASN A 132 13.25 10.10 -5.50
N ALA A 133 12.64 9.32 -6.38
CA ALA A 133 12.29 9.71 -7.76
C ALA A 133 10.81 9.44 -8.03
N GLY A 134 10.31 9.88 -9.18
CA GLY A 134 8.89 9.72 -9.56
C GLY A 134 8.39 8.27 -9.71
N THR A 135 9.29 7.30 -9.68
CA THR A 135 9.00 5.86 -9.66
C THR A 135 9.96 5.15 -8.72
N ILE A 136 9.55 4.00 -8.18
CA ILE A 136 10.44 3.18 -7.36
C ILE A 136 11.63 2.70 -8.19
N ALA A 137 11.39 2.18 -9.40
CA ALA A 137 12.46 1.69 -10.27
C ALA A 137 13.50 2.77 -10.64
N GLY A 138 13.10 4.03 -10.71
CA GLY A 138 14.00 5.17 -10.98
C GLY A 138 14.70 5.74 -9.74
N SER A 139 14.37 5.25 -8.55
CA SER A 139 14.89 5.78 -7.29
C SER A 139 16.28 5.21 -6.98
N SER A 140 17.18 6.05 -6.50
CA SER A 140 18.48 5.63 -5.93
C SER A 140 18.38 5.35 -4.43
N GLN A 141 17.32 5.85 -3.80
CA GLN A 141 17.04 5.63 -2.39
C GLN A 141 15.59 5.19 -2.23
N VAL A 142 15.38 4.17 -1.42
CA VAL A 142 14.06 3.56 -1.18
C VAL A 142 13.86 3.40 0.32
N GLY A 143 12.61 3.44 0.76
CA GLY A 143 12.19 3.10 2.11
C GLY A 143 11.01 2.14 2.08
N VAL A 144 11.01 1.16 2.98
CA VAL A 144 9.91 0.21 3.18
C VAL A 144 9.54 0.21 4.65
N PHE A 145 8.32 0.62 4.94
CA PHE A 145 7.81 0.78 6.30
C PHE A 145 6.48 0.07 6.45
N SER A 146 6.28 -0.60 7.57
CA SER A 146 5.02 -1.28 7.86
C SER A 146 4.83 -1.45 9.36
N ASN A 147 3.61 -1.79 9.76
CA ASN A 147 3.25 -2.09 11.13
C ASN A 147 2.36 -3.34 11.12
N SER A 148 2.60 -4.26 12.05
CA SER A 148 1.79 -5.47 12.17
C SER A 148 0.31 -5.19 12.45
N ASP A 149 0.00 -4.02 13.00
CA ASP A 149 -1.36 -3.59 13.32
C ASP A 149 -2.08 -2.92 12.14
N TRP A 150 -1.37 -2.62 11.05
CA TRP A 150 -1.96 -2.07 9.83
C TRP A 150 -2.64 -3.15 8.98
N ILE A 151 -3.51 -3.92 9.59
CA ILE A 151 -4.27 -4.96 8.91
C ILE A 151 -5.46 -4.34 8.20
N ILE A 152 -5.51 -4.47 6.88
CA ILE A 152 -6.63 -3.97 6.07
C ILE A 152 -7.91 -4.69 6.51
N PRO A 153 -8.94 -3.95 7.00
CA PRO A 153 -10.17 -4.58 7.47
C PRO A 153 -11.08 -5.01 6.31
N ALA A 154 -12.08 -5.81 6.63
CA ALA A 154 -13.19 -6.05 5.72
C ALA A 154 -13.90 -4.75 5.36
N ASN A 155 -14.56 -4.71 4.21
CA ASN A 155 -15.46 -3.61 3.91
C ASN A 155 -16.59 -3.58 4.95
N PRO A 156 -16.96 -2.38 5.44
CA PRO A 156 -18.03 -2.26 6.42
C PRO A 156 -19.36 -2.73 5.82
N THR A 157 -20.15 -3.41 6.65
CA THR A 157 -21.52 -3.78 6.30
C THR A 157 -22.45 -2.58 6.51
N GLY A 158 -23.33 -2.31 5.55
CA GLY A 158 -24.28 -1.21 5.62
C GLY A 158 -23.98 -0.09 4.63
N ILE A 159 -24.51 1.10 4.90
CA ILE A 159 -24.45 2.26 3.99
C ILE A 159 -23.37 3.29 4.38
N THR A 160 -22.74 3.13 5.53
CA THR A 160 -21.72 4.07 6.02
C THR A 160 -20.34 3.64 5.53
N PRO A 161 -19.66 4.47 4.72
CA PRO A 161 -18.29 4.20 4.32
C PRO A 161 -17.35 4.07 5.51
N GLY A 162 -16.42 3.12 5.43
CA GLY A 162 -15.35 2.96 6.40
C GLY A 162 -14.12 3.76 6.02
N VAL A 163 -13.31 4.07 7.03
CA VAL A 163 -11.99 4.67 6.83
C VAL A 163 -10.98 3.84 7.63
N PHE A 164 -9.90 3.46 6.96
CA PHE A 164 -8.73 2.82 7.58
C PHE A 164 -7.51 3.70 7.30
N GLY A 165 -6.89 4.20 8.36
CA GLY A 165 -5.70 5.05 8.29
C GLY A 165 -4.48 4.33 8.86
N ALA A 166 -3.34 4.49 8.22
CA ALA A 166 -2.04 4.09 8.69
C ALA A 166 -1.11 5.31 8.70
N ASP A 167 -0.45 5.57 9.83
CA ASP A 167 0.53 6.63 9.96
C ASP A 167 1.92 6.02 10.18
N ILE A 168 2.91 6.53 9.45
CA ILE A 168 4.32 6.05 9.56
C ILE A 168 4.83 6.07 11.00
N PHE A 169 4.24 6.89 11.86
CA PHE A 169 4.64 7.07 13.26
C PHE A 169 3.74 6.37 14.27
N ASP A 170 2.82 5.53 13.82
CA ASP A 170 2.11 4.63 14.70
C ASP A 170 3.11 3.80 15.51
N SER A 171 2.80 3.63 16.81
CA SER A 171 3.61 2.77 17.67
C SER A 171 3.72 1.37 17.09
N GLY A 172 4.92 0.82 17.05
CA GLY A 172 5.18 -0.50 16.47
C GLY A 172 5.52 -0.47 14.97
N THR A 173 5.58 0.70 14.32
CA THR A 173 6.05 0.79 12.93
C THR A 173 7.52 0.39 12.83
N VAL A 174 7.82 -0.44 11.86
CA VAL A 174 9.15 -0.98 11.56
C VAL A 174 9.60 -0.52 10.18
N ALA A 175 10.86 -0.09 10.08
CA ALA A 175 11.55 0.10 8.82
C ALA A 175 12.18 -1.24 8.39
N TYR A 176 11.63 -1.86 7.36
CA TYR A 176 12.22 -3.07 6.75
C TYR A 176 13.39 -2.72 5.83
N PHE A 177 13.36 -1.52 5.24
CA PHE A 177 14.46 -0.91 4.51
C PHE A 177 14.43 0.60 4.74
N GLY A 178 15.55 1.19 5.09
CA GLY A 178 15.61 2.56 5.61
C GLY A 178 15.75 2.59 7.13
N SER A 179 15.34 3.69 7.74
CA SER A 179 15.35 3.84 9.21
C SER A 179 14.26 4.78 9.69
N LEU A 180 13.83 4.61 10.93
CA LEU A 180 12.96 5.55 11.63
C LEU A 180 13.80 6.29 12.67
N SER A 181 13.78 7.61 12.61
CA SER A 181 14.35 8.48 13.64
C SER A 181 13.19 9.12 14.38
N LEU A 182 12.97 8.70 15.61
CA LEU A 182 11.93 9.24 16.48
C LEU A 182 12.58 10.23 17.44
N GLY A 183 12.25 11.51 17.33
CA GLY A 183 12.65 12.52 18.30
C GLY A 183 11.90 12.34 19.63
N THR A 184 12.44 12.86 20.70
CA THR A 184 11.91 12.69 22.06
C THR A 184 10.90 13.76 22.48
N GLY A 185 10.32 14.53 21.56
CA GLY A 185 9.38 15.63 21.85
C GLY A 185 7.97 15.41 21.33
N ALA A 186 6.97 15.88 22.07
CA ALA A 186 5.56 15.78 21.69
C ALA A 186 5.19 16.64 20.45
N TYR A 187 6.01 17.59 20.08
CA TYR A 187 5.95 18.42 18.87
C TYR A 187 7.39 18.80 18.47
N PRO A 188 8.06 18.01 17.66
CA PRO A 188 9.37 18.43 17.17
C PRO A 188 9.16 19.65 16.26
N SER A 189 9.82 20.72 16.56
CA SER A 189 10.03 21.84 15.64
C SER A 189 10.58 21.31 14.32
N GLU A 190 10.20 21.92 13.22
CA GLU A 190 10.60 21.62 11.83
C GLU A 190 12.09 21.26 11.72
N GLY A 191 12.43 20.02 11.99
CA GLY A 191 13.80 19.53 12.02
C GLY A 191 13.84 18.03 11.77
N VAL A 192 14.97 17.59 11.31
CA VAL A 192 15.34 16.24 10.86
C VAL A 192 15.16 15.15 11.94
N GLU A 193 14.72 15.52 13.14
CA GLU A 193 14.69 14.66 14.33
C GLU A 193 13.59 13.59 14.28
N ASN A 194 12.51 13.83 13.54
CA ASN A 194 11.47 12.85 13.32
C ASN A 194 11.34 12.59 11.82
N SER A 195 12.02 11.59 11.35
CA SER A 195 12.01 11.26 9.92
C SER A 195 12.00 9.77 9.68
N ALA A 196 11.23 9.37 8.69
CA ALA A 196 11.36 8.09 8.03
C ALA A 196 12.40 8.25 6.91
N ARG A 197 13.62 7.73 7.13
CA ARG A 197 14.74 7.90 6.20
C ARG A 197 14.81 6.77 5.21
N LEU A 198 14.97 7.14 3.94
CA LEU A 198 15.26 6.21 2.87
C LEU A 198 16.71 5.70 2.98
N ALA A 199 16.97 4.49 2.49
CA ALA A 199 18.31 3.96 2.37
C ALA A 199 18.75 3.94 0.90
N ASN A 200 20.06 4.01 0.69
CA ASN A 200 20.65 3.84 -0.64
C ASN A 200 20.42 2.42 -1.13
N VAL A 201 19.91 2.28 -2.34
CA VAL A 201 19.97 1.02 -3.06
C VAL A 201 21.36 0.93 -3.67
N ILE A 202 22.17 -0.01 -3.18
CA ILE A 202 23.54 -0.19 -3.66
C ILE A 202 23.46 -1.10 -4.90
N PRO A 203 23.68 -0.56 -6.13
CA PRO A 203 23.71 -1.40 -7.31
C PRO A 203 24.82 -2.43 -7.16
N GLU A 204 24.55 -3.68 -7.46
CA GLU A 204 25.64 -4.64 -7.65
C GLU A 204 26.58 -4.08 -8.73
N PRO A 205 27.92 -4.15 -8.50
CA PRO A 205 28.86 -3.80 -9.55
C PRO A 205 28.50 -4.65 -10.77
N SER A 206 28.09 -4.00 -11.87
CA SER A 206 27.62 -4.71 -13.04
C SER A 206 28.70 -5.74 -13.44
N SER A 207 28.26 -6.94 -13.83
CA SER A 207 29.20 -7.98 -14.30
C SER A 207 30.13 -7.44 -15.39
N ALA A 208 29.68 -6.44 -16.17
CA ALA A 208 30.46 -5.70 -17.13
C ALA A 208 31.59 -4.87 -16.47
N SER A 209 31.33 -4.22 -15.31
CA SER A 209 32.35 -3.47 -14.56
C SER A 209 33.39 -4.37 -13.95
N LEU A 210 32.97 -5.53 -13.40
CA LEU A 210 33.90 -6.54 -12.89
C LEU A 210 34.73 -7.17 -14.02
N LEU A 211 34.10 -7.44 -15.15
CA LEU A 211 34.79 -7.95 -16.34
C LEU A 211 35.80 -6.92 -16.86
N ALA A 212 35.42 -5.64 -16.96
CA ALA A 212 36.31 -4.57 -17.39
C ALA A 212 37.51 -4.41 -16.47
N LEU A 213 37.30 -4.46 -15.14
CA LEU A 213 38.38 -4.45 -14.15
C LEU A 213 39.26 -5.70 -14.28
N GLY A 214 38.68 -6.87 -14.50
CA GLY A 214 39.43 -8.12 -14.72
C GLY A 214 40.30 -8.06 -15.97
N VAL A 215 39.74 -7.59 -17.09
CA VAL A 215 40.49 -7.41 -18.34
C VAL A 215 41.59 -6.37 -18.19
N ALA A 216 41.30 -5.21 -17.59
CA ALA A 216 42.32 -4.17 -17.34
C ALA A 216 43.48 -4.69 -16.48
N GLY A 217 43.17 -5.48 -15.44
CA GLY A 217 44.17 -6.14 -14.60
C GLY A 217 45.06 -7.12 -15.37
N LEU A 218 44.47 -7.94 -16.27
CA LEU A 218 45.22 -8.86 -17.12
C LEU A 218 46.13 -8.14 -18.12
N VAL A 219 45.66 -7.04 -18.71
CA VAL A 219 46.46 -6.22 -19.63
C VAL A 219 47.63 -5.58 -18.92
N ALA A 220 47.42 -5.04 -17.71
CA ALA A 220 48.49 -4.44 -16.87
C ALA A 220 49.54 -5.47 -16.47
N LEU A 221 49.13 -6.69 -16.09
CA LEU A 221 50.06 -7.79 -15.78
C LEU A 221 50.89 -8.21 -16.99
N ARG A 222 50.28 -8.24 -18.18
CA ARG A 222 50.97 -8.60 -19.43
C ARG A 222 51.96 -7.53 -19.86
N ALA A 223 51.66 -6.25 -19.64
CA ALA A 223 52.54 -5.14 -19.91
C ALA A 223 53.81 -5.19 -19.03
N ARG A 224 53.64 -5.49 -17.72
CA ARG A 224 54.78 -5.64 -16.78
C ARG A 224 55.72 -6.79 -17.07
N ARG A 225 55.23 -7.86 -17.73
CA ARG A 225 56.11 -9.01 -18.10
C ARG A 225 56.94 -8.77 -19.32
N LYS A 226 56.70 -7.70 -20.08
CA LYS A 226 57.44 -7.35 -21.31
C LYS A 226 58.49 -6.23 -21.12
N SER A 227 58.51 -5.58 -19.96
CA SER A 227 59.53 -4.66 -19.51
C SER A 227 60.53 -5.38 -18.60
#